data_17ddbe5fcf5040f793571e866282f853
#
_entry.id   17ddbe5fcf5040f793571e866282f853
#
_cell.length_a   1.000
_cell.length_b   1.000
_cell.length_c   1.000
_cell.angle_alpha   90.00
_cell.angle_beta   90.00
_cell.angle_gamma   90.00
#
_symmetry.space_group_name_H-M   'P 1'
#
loop_
_entity.id
_entity.type
_entity.pdbx_description
1 polymer ?
#
loop_
_entity_poly.entity_id
_entity_poly.type
_entity_poly.pdbx_seq_one_letter_code
_entity_poly.pdbx_strand_id
1 'polypeptide(L)'
;MSAKDDADEAQSGAFMRALQRVVAIEPSELRSIAWSLLYFFSLLASTFVLRPLRDSMGLNGGPDKYPMLFTGTLVAMVVVNPLFALLVTKLPRKRFIPIVYRVSIACLLAFWLWLELSPGSLKLAAAYTFFVWFSVFNLFVVSVFRGFMADIWRLDQAKRLFGFIGVGGTLGALAGSMIATLLAKPMGSTNLIFISIVLLEIAVFSVRRLVALHGIDAIRPNQASVPPGVVRPSDLWRGLKLIVSQSYLRWIASYTFLYGLIGTFLYYQQGKLVDLTIHDHDVRTQYFGKIEFSVQLGTVLIQLLLTARLIRWFGITFALISQPAIAVLGWIVLSLAMLYGTWLGTHGLTVGQLAPELAVLAGVQILLRISNFATAQPAREALYTVVEREVKYKSKSFIDTFVYRLGDCLGAWAFLGIQAVVASLTAIAFLTIPIAGIWVLVGRTLGRKQRELTDGARAIS
;
A
#
# COMPACT_ATOMS: atom_id res chain seq x y z
N MET A 1 46.16 10.12 -19.88
CA MET A 1 45.38 10.00 -18.62
C MET A 1 45.06 11.42 -18.23
N SER A 2 43.79 11.78 -18.25
CA SER A 2 43.33 13.19 -18.25
C SER A 2 42.92 13.59 -16.83
N ALA A 3 43.12 14.86 -16.46
CA ALA A 3 42.65 15.49 -15.20
C ALA A 3 41.16 15.30 -14.95
N LYS A 4 40.41 14.79 -15.90
CA LYS A 4 38.99 14.40 -15.79
C LYS A 4 38.82 13.05 -15.11
N ASP A 5 39.76 12.12 -15.32
CA ASP A 5 39.72 10.79 -14.68
C ASP A 5 40.06 10.89 -13.17
N ASP A 6 41.03 11.78 -12.83
CA ASP A 6 41.39 12.02 -11.41
C ASP A 6 40.29 12.77 -10.64
N ALA A 7 39.53 13.65 -11.32
CA ALA A 7 38.40 14.35 -10.73
C ALA A 7 37.18 13.41 -10.47
N ASP A 8 36.92 12.48 -11.40
CA ASP A 8 35.88 11.49 -11.28
C ASP A 8 36.20 10.43 -10.21
N GLU A 9 37.47 10.02 -10.07
CA GLU A 9 37.91 9.16 -8.97
C GLU A 9 37.86 9.87 -7.61
N ALA A 10 38.23 11.14 -7.54
CA ALA A 10 38.13 11.92 -6.30
C ALA A 10 36.69 12.18 -5.89
N GLN A 11 35.77 12.46 -6.82
CA GLN A 11 34.34 12.62 -6.54
C GLN A 11 33.68 11.30 -6.13
N SER A 12 34.02 10.18 -6.80
CA SER A 12 33.54 8.85 -6.42
C SER A 12 34.02 8.47 -5.01
N GLY A 13 35.27 8.79 -4.67
CA GLY A 13 35.84 8.56 -3.35
C GLY A 13 35.24 9.44 -2.24
N ALA A 14 34.81 10.67 -2.54
CA ALA A 14 34.14 11.55 -1.58
C ALA A 14 32.70 11.12 -1.34
N PHE A 15 31.96 10.76 -2.38
CA PHE A 15 30.61 10.20 -2.31
C PHE A 15 30.59 8.87 -1.53
N MET A 16 31.56 7.99 -1.78
CA MET A 16 31.78 6.75 -1.05
C MET A 16 32.01 6.99 0.44
N ARG A 17 32.87 7.92 0.81
CA ARG A 17 33.16 8.28 2.21
C ARG A 17 31.94 8.86 2.92
N ALA A 18 31.10 9.63 2.22
CA ALA A 18 29.84 10.14 2.76
C ALA A 18 28.82 9.02 2.98
N LEU A 19 28.67 8.10 2.02
CA LEU A 19 27.81 6.91 2.13
C LEU A 19 28.24 5.99 3.29
N GLN A 20 29.55 5.75 3.43
CA GLN A 20 30.10 4.94 4.50
C GLN A 20 29.88 5.54 5.90
N ARG A 21 29.89 6.88 6.01
CA ARG A 21 29.58 7.56 7.29
C ARG A 21 28.10 7.48 7.66
N VAL A 22 27.21 7.45 6.69
CA VAL A 22 25.74 7.46 6.94
C VAL A 22 25.17 6.06 7.15
N VAL A 23 25.66 5.04 6.43
CA VAL A 23 25.02 3.70 6.38
C VAL A 23 26.01 2.56 6.72
N ALA A 24 27.29 2.84 7.01
CA ALA A 24 28.32 1.82 7.28
C ALA A 24 28.36 0.67 6.22
N ILE A 25 28.35 1.03 4.93
CA ILE A 25 28.35 0.08 3.80
C ILE A 25 29.79 -0.41 3.55
N GLU A 26 29.95 -1.73 3.40
CA GLU A 26 31.20 -2.31 2.98
C GLU A 26 31.35 -2.24 1.45
N PRO A 27 32.57 -1.99 0.91
CA PRO A 27 32.80 -1.91 -0.55
C PRO A 27 32.34 -3.17 -1.31
N SER A 28 32.46 -4.34 -0.68
CA SER A 28 32.00 -5.63 -1.19
C SER A 28 30.48 -5.72 -1.38
N GLU A 29 29.70 -4.98 -0.57
CA GLU A 29 28.25 -5.00 -0.57
C GLU A 29 27.62 -4.07 -1.61
N LEU A 30 28.36 -3.09 -2.13
CA LEU A 30 27.87 -2.03 -3.00
C LEU A 30 27.11 -2.52 -4.22
N ARG A 31 27.68 -3.48 -4.95
CA ARG A 31 27.02 -4.05 -6.14
C ARG A 31 25.71 -4.72 -5.80
N SER A 32 25.67 -5.46 -4.68
CA SER A 32 24.47 -6.14 -4.21
C SER A 32 23.40 -5.15 -3.72
N ILE A 33 23.82 -4.07 -3.07
CA ILE A 33 22.92 -3.00 -2.63
C ILE A 33 22.33 -2.27 -3.85
N ALA A 34 23.13 -1.92 -4.85
CA ALA A 34 22.67 -1.25 -6.06
C ALA A 34 21.63 -2.08 -6.81
N TRP A 35 21.84 -3.39 -6.97
CA TRP A 35 20.85 -4.29 -7.58
C TRP A 35 19.62 -4.48 -6.70
N SER A 36 19.75 -4.50 -5.39
CA SER A 36 18.60 -4.57 -4.46
C SER A 36 17.75 -3.30 -4.50
N LEU A 37 18.39 -2.13 -4.59
CA LEU A 37 17.73 -0.83 -4.79
C LEU A 37 16.98 -0.80 -6.13
N LEU A 38 17.64 -1.17 -7.23
CA LEU A 38 17.03 -1.19 -8.56
C LEU A 38 15.87 -2.18 -8.62
N TYR A 39 16.01 -3.34 -7.99
CA TYR A 39 14.95 -4.33 -7.90
C TYR A 39 13.72 -3.75 -7.19
N PHE A 40 13.90 -3.15 -6.02
CA PHE A 40 12.77 -2.60 -5.25
C PHE A 40 12.17 -1.36 -5.92
N PHE A 41 13.01 -0.50 -6.51
CA PHE A 41 12.59 0.62 -7.34
C PHE A 41 11.68 0.16 -8.47
N SER A 42 12.15 -0.75 -9.32
CA SER A 42 11.42 -1.21 -10.50
C SER A 42 10.09 -1.89 -10.12
N LEU A 43 10.10 -2.64 -9.03
CA LEU A 43 8.94 -3.34 -8.52
C LEU A 43 7.83 -2.40 -8.05
N LEU A 44 8.19 -1.40 -7.23
CA LEU A 44 7.22 -0.42 -6.75
C LEU A 44 6.83 0.57 -7.85
N ALA A 45 7.76 0.97 -8.72
CA ALA A 45 7.42 1.80 -9.88
C ALA A 45 6.36 1.11 -10.75
N SER A 46 6.54 -0.18 -11.10
CA SER A 46 5.56 -0.98 -11.83
C SER A 46 4.19 -0.97 -11.14
N THR A 47 4.16 -1.21 -9.83
CA THR A 47 2.92 -1.23 -9.05
C THR A 47 2.21 0.13 -9.03
N PHE A 48 2.97 1.21 -8.86
CA PHE A 48 2.41 2.57 -8.76
C PHE A 48 2.07 3.19 -10.12
N VAL A 49 2.59 2.66 -11.22
CA VAL A 49 2.08 2.96 -12.58
C VAL A 49 0.68 2.36 -12.77
N LEU A 50 0.46 1.12 -12.34
CA LEU A 50 -0.81 0.41 -12.54
C LEU A 50 -1.91 0.80 -11.55
N ARG A 51 -1.56 1.34 -10.38
CA ARG A 51 -2.54 1.63 -9.32
C ARG A 51 -3.60 2.65 -9.73
N PRO A 52 -3.27 3.82 -10.33
CA PRO A 52 -4.24 4.76 -10.86
C PRO A 52 -5.12 4.17 -11.96
N LEU A 53 -4.55 3.34 -12.82
CA LEU A 53 -5.27 2.61 -13.86
C LEU A 53 -6.31 1.66 -13.24
N ARG A 54 -5.92 0.88 -12.23
CA ARG A 54 -6.82 -0.02 -11.48
C ARG A 54 -7.99 0.75 -10.86
N ASP A 55 -7.72 1.91 -10.25
CA ASP A 55 -8.74 2.71 -9.59
C ASP A 55 -9.72 3.32 -10.61
N SER A 56 -9.23 3.76 -11.76
CA SER A 56 -10.04 4.20 -12.89
C SER A 56 -10.90 3.06 -13.46
N MET A 57 -10.32 1.85 -13.65
CA MET A 57 -11.05 0.68 -14.14
C MET A 57 -12.14 0.21 -13.18
N GLY A 58 -11.94 0.35 -11.87
CA GLY A 58 -12.96 0.05 -10.87
C GLY A 58 -14.22 0.91 -11.00
N LEU A 59 -14.14 2.07 -11.64
CA LEU A 59 -15.25 2.99 -11.88
C LEU A 59 -16.01 2.75 -13.20
N ASN A 60 -15.51 1.90 -14.11
CA ASN A 60 -16.08 1.75 -15.45
C ASN A 60 -17.56 1.30 -15.48
N GLY A 61 -18.07 0.70 -14.43
CA GLY A 61 -19.49 0.33 -14.30
C GLY A 61 -20.21 1.09 -13.18
N GLY A 62 -19.62 2.20 -12.76
CA GLY A 62 -20.10 3.00 -11.65
C GLY A 62 -19.65 2.48 -10.28
N PRO A 63 -19.59 3.37 -9.28
CA PRO A 63 -19.11 3.05 -7.93
C PRO A 63 -20.02 2.05 -7.19
N ASP A 64 -21.27 1.86 -7.60
CA ASP A 64 -22.20 0.88 -7.01
C ASP A 64 -21.72 -0.58 -7.18
N LYS A 65 -20.72 -0.82 -8.02
CA LYS A 65 -20.06 -2.11 -8.19
C LYS A 65 -18.90 -2.35 -7.19
N TYR A 66 -18.50 -1.34 -6.45
CA TYR A 66 -17.41 -1.50 -5.46
C TYR A 66 -17.63 -2.62 -4.44
N PRO A 67 -18.84 -2.84 -3.85
CA PRO A 67 -19.04 -3.96 -2.93
C PRO A 67 -18.70 -5.32 -3.57
N MET A 68 -19.07 -5.51 -4.83
CA MET A 68 -18.73 -6.71 -5.59
C MET A 68 -17.22 -6.83 -5.83
N LEU A 69 -16.55 -5.73 -6.19
CA LEU A 69 -15.10 -5.71 -6.44
C LEU A 69 -14.28 -5.98 -5.16
N PHE A 70 -14.68 -5.40 -4.03
CA PHE A 70 -14.03 -5.65 -2.74
C PHE A 70 -14.32 -7.07 -2.24
N THR A 71 -15.54 -7.59 -2.42
CA THR A 71 -15.86 -8.99 -2.13
C THR A 71 -15.04 -9.94 -2.99
N GLY A 72 -14.97 -9.69 -4.30
CA GLY A 72 -14.12 -10.45 -5.21
C GLY A 72 -12.64 -10.43 -4.82
N THR A 73 -12.15 -9.27 -4.37
CA THR A 73 -10.77 -9.13 -3.86
C THR A 73 -10.56 -9.94 -2.57
N LEU A 74 -11.50 -9.90 -1.62
CA LEU A 74 -11.45 -10.69 -0.39
C LEU A 74 -11.42 -12.18 -0.70
N VAL A 75 -12.34 -12.67 -1.54
CA VAL A 75 -12.42 -14.07 -1.95
C VAL A 75 -11.13 -14.49 -2.66
N ALA A 76 -10.66 -13.69 -3.63
CA ALA A 76 -9.41 -13.98 -4.34
C ALA A 76 -8.23 -14.08 -3.38
N MET A 77 -8.13 -13.19 -2.39
CA MET A 77 -7.07 -13.24 -1.38
C MET A 77 -7.16 -14.48 -0.48
N VAL A 78 -8.36 -14.89 -0.08
CA VAL A 78 -8.59 -16.11 0.73
C VAL A 78 -8.17 -17.36 -0.04
N VAL A 79 -8.45 -17.42 -1.34
CA VAL A 79 -8.16 -18.59 -2.19
C VAL A 79 -6.70 -18.62 -2.65
N VAL A 80 -6.19 -17.48 -3.14
CA VAL A 80 -4.85 -17.44 -3.79
C VAL A 80 -3.71 -17.42 -2.77
N ASN A 81 -3.92 -16.84 -1.58
CA ASN A 81 -2.87 -16.74 -0.57
C ASN A 81 -2.35 -18.11 -0.08
N PRO A 82 -3.21 -19.09 0.28
CA PRO A 82 -2.75 -20.44 0.60
C PRO A 82 -2.07 -21.17 -0.56
N LEU A 83 -2.57 -21.01 -1.80
CA LEU A 83 -1.95 -21.59 -2.99
C LEU A 83 -0.55 -21.02 -3.22
N PHE A 84 -0.39 -19.72 -3.04
CA PHE A 84 0.89 -19.05 -3.13
C PHE A 84 1.87 -19.54 -2.03
N ALA A 85 1.37 -19.72 -0.79
CA ALA A 85 2.17 -20.29 0.31
C ALA A 85 2.73 -21.68 -0.04
N LEU A 86 1.91 -22.54 -0.65
CA LEU A 86 2.32 -23.87 -1.12
C LEU A 86 3.36 -23.79 -2.24
N LEU A 87 3.21 -22.87 -3.20
CA LEU A 87 4.18 -22.68 -4.29
C LEU A 87 5.54 -22.21 -3.76
N VAL A 88 5.54 -21.24 -2.84
CA VAL A 88 6.78 -20.72 -2.22
C VAL A 88 7.54 -21.80 -1.47
N THR A 89 6.84 -22.76 -0.85
CA THR A 89 7.49 -23.85 -0.08
C THR A 89 8.03 -24.98 -0.96
N LYS A 90 7.44 -25.18 -2.16
CA LYS A 90 7.81 -26.30 -3.05
C LYS A 90 8.89 -25.96 -4.07
N LEU A 91 9.02 -24.67 -4.47
CA LEU A 91 9.93 -24.27 -5.53
C LEU A 91 11.15 -23.52 -4.97
N PRO A 92 12.37 -23.79 -5.48
CA PRO A 92 13.55 -23.02 -5.13
C PRO A 92 13.37 -21.56 -5.59
N ARG A 93 13.66 -20.59 -4.72
CA ARG A 93 13.40 -19.16 -4.98
C ARG A 93 14.07 -18.62 -6.24
N LYS A 94 15.22 -19.17 -6.60
CA LYS A 94 15.92 -18.85 -7.85
C LYS A 94 15.05 -19.02 -9.10
N ARG A 95 14.23 -20.07 -9.15
CA ARG A 95 13.31 -20.34 -10.28
C ARG A 95 11.94 -19.69 -10.04
N PHE A 96 11.47 -19.74 -8.80
CA PHE A 96 10.15 -19.24 -8.41
C PHE A 96 9.96 -17.76 -8.71
N ILE A 97 10.92 -16.90 -8.33
CA ILE A 97 10.76 -15.44 -8.45
C ILE A 97 10.65 -14.97 -9.92
N PRO A 98 11.56 -15.38 -10.84
CA PRO A 98 11.41 -15.03 -12.26
C PRO A 98 10.12 -15.59 -12.88
N ILE A 99 9.66 -16.79 -12.47
CA ILE A 99 8.42 -17.38 -12.96
C ILE A 99 7.23 -16.52 -12.54
N VAL A 100 7.12 -16.14 -11.26
CA VAL A 100 6.02 -15.33 -10.75
C VAL A 100 5.91 -14.00 -11.49
N TYR A 101 7.03 -13.31 -11.69
CA TYR A 101 7.00 -12.02 -12.41
C TYR A 101 6.68 -12.19 -13.89
N ARG A 102 7.16 -13.24 -14.56
CA ARG A 102 6.83 -13.50 -15.95
C ARG A 102 5.38 -13.95 -16.15
N VAL A 103 4.83 -14.71 -15.22
CA VAL A 103 3.38 -14.99 -15.20
C VAL A 103 2.61 -13.68 -15.03
N SER A 104 3.07 -12.78 -14.15
CA SER A 104 2.44 -11.46 -14.00
C SER A 104 2.53 -10.62 -15.29
N ILE A 105 3.67 -10.65 -15.99
CA ILE A 105 3.84 -9.99 -17.30
C ILE A 105 2.89 -10.59 -18.33
N ALA A 106 2.77 -11.92 -18.39
CA ALA A 106 1.84 -12.60 -19.30
C ALA A 106 0.37 -12.24 -19.00
N CYS A 107 0.01 -12.14 -17.69
CA CYS A 107 -1.32 -11.65 -17.28
C CYS A 107 -1.54 -10.19 -17.73
N LEU A 108 -0.55 -9.32 -17.57
CA LEU A 108 -0.64 -7.91 -18.01
C LEU A 108 -0.83 -7.80 -19.52
N LEU A 109 -0.10 -8.57 -20.31
CA LEU A 109 -0.29 -8.64 -21.77
C LEU A 109 -1.68 -9.17 -22.13
N ALA A 110 -2.16 -10.22 -21.43
CA ALA A 110 -3.49 -10.76 -21.64
C ALA A 110 -4.57 -9.72 -21.29
N PHE A 111 -4.42 -8.95 -20.20
CA PHE A 111 -5.33 -7.88 -19.86
C PHE A 111 -5.31 -6.75 -20.87
N TRP A 112 -4.15 -6.36 -21.38
CA TRP A 112 -4.05 -5.35 -22.43
C TRP A 112 -4.79 -5.80 -23.69
N LEU A 113 -4.55 -7.02 -24.16
CA LEU A 113 -5.26 -7.61 -25.31
C LEU A 113 -6.77 -7.68 -25.06
N TRP A 114 -7.19 -8.13 -23.86
CA TRP A 114 -8.59 -8.23 -23.51
C TRP A 114 -9.28 -6.86 -23.49
N LEU A 115 -8.65 -5.85 -22.92
CA LEU A 115 -9.18 -4.47 -22.85
C LEU A 115 -9.27 -3.80 -24.22
N GLU A 116 -8.30 -4.04 -25.12
CA GLU A 116 -8.28 -3.41 -26.45
C GLU A 116 -9.19 -4.14 -27.46
N LEU A 117 -9.22 -5.48 -27.43
CA LEU A 117 -9.93 -6.26 -28.43
C LEU A 117 -11.41 -6.51 -28.09
N SER A 118 -11.82 -6.32 -26.83
CA SER A 118 -13.19 -6.64 -26.41
C SER A 118 -14.12 -5.44 -26.41
N PRO A 119 -15.32 -5.56 -26.97
CA PRO A 119 -16.34 -4.52 -26.93
C PRO A 119 -17.20 -4.59 -25.64
N GLY A 120 -17.82 -3.48 -25.27
CA GLY A 120 -18.93 -3.39 -24.33
C GLY A 120 -18.76 -4.13 -23.00
N SER A 121 -19.62 -5.10 -22.74
CA SER A 121 -19.66 -5.85 -21.47
C SER A 121 -18.41 -6.70 -21.20
N LEU A 122 -17.76 -7.20 -22.23
CA LEU A 122 -16.51 -7.95 -22.10
C LEU A 122 -15.34 -7.07 -21.67
N LYS A 123 -15.28 -5.83 -22.15
CA LYS A 123 -14.31 -4.83 -21.69
C LYS A 123 -14.51 -4.48 -20.22
N LEU A 124 -15.77 -4.37 -19.77
CA LEU A 124 -16.12 -4.16 -18.38
C LEU A 124 -15.70 -5.33 -17.49
N ALA A 125 -15.91 -6.57 -17.95
CA ALA A 125 -15.46 -7.76 -17.25
C ALA A 125 -13.93 -7.80 -17.12
N ALA A 126 -13.19 -7.41 -18.17
CA ALA A 126 -11.74 -7.29 -18.14
C ALA A 126 -11.28 -6.27 -17.09
N ALA A 127 -11.91 -5.08 -17.02
CA ALA A 127 -11.61 -4.03 -16.06
C ALA A 127 -11.81 -4.50 -14.59
N TYR A 128 -12.91 -5.20 -14.32
CA TYR A 128 -13.20 -5.74 -12.99
C TYR A 128 -12.25 -6.88 -12.60
N THR A 129 -11.93 -7.75 -13.53
CA THR A 129 -10.95 -8.82 -13.31
C THR A 129 -9.57 -8.25 -13.06
N PHE A 130 -9.17 -7.21 -13.81
CA PHE A 130 -7.93 -6.49 -13.57
C PHE A 130 -7.88 -5.83 -12.17
N PHE A 131 -8.98 -5.24 -11.72
CA PHE A 131 -9.07 -4.64 -10.39
C PHE A 131 -8.78 -5.65 -9.27
N VAL A 132 -9.42 -6.83 -9.35
CA VAL A 132 -9.22 -7.92 -8.38
C VAL A 132 -7.81 -8.49 -8.50
N TRP A 133 -7.36 -8.80 -9.71
CA TRP A 133 -6.03 -9.34 -9.99
C TRP A 133 -4.92 -8.42 -9.49
N PHE A 134 -5.01 -7.12 -9.75
CA PHE A 134 -4.02 -6.17 -9.29
C PHE A 134 -3.89 -6.14 -7.76
N SER A 135 -4.98 -6.30 -7.04
CA SER A 135 -4.98 -6.34 -5.58
C SER A 135 -4.20 -7.56 -5.04
N VAL A 136 -4.34 -8.71 -5.70
CA VAL A 136 -3.59 -9.94 -5.41
C VAL A 136 -2.13 -9.78 -5.81
N PHE A 137 -1.86 -9.28 -7.02
CA PHE A 137 -0.52 -9.00 -7.54
C PHE A 137 0.28 -8.10 -6.59
N ASN A 138 -0.29 -6.98 -6.15
CA ASN A 138 0.37 -6.05 -5.26
C ASN A 138 0.81 -6.70 -3.94
N LEU A 139 -0.01 -7.58 -3.36
CA LEU A 139 0.36 -8.31 -2.13
C LEU A 139 1.56 -9.23 -2.37
N PHE A 140 1.52 -10.03 -3.44
CA PHE A 140 2.56 -11.03 -3.70
C PHE A 140 3.88 -10.43 -4.13
N VAL A 141 3.86 -9.40 -4.96
CA VAL A 141 5.04 -8.70 -5.44
C VAL A 141 5.91 -8.22 -4.27
N VAL A 142 5.30 -7.55 -3.29
CA VAL A 142 6.02 -7.05 -2.10
C VAL A 142 6.45 -8.21 -1.20
N SER A 143 5.63 -9.25 -1.05
CA SER A 143 5.94 -10.42 -0.22
C SER A 143 7.13 -11.22 -0.78
N VAL A 144 7.17 -11.41 -2.11
CA VAL A 144 8.28 -12.07 -2.82
C VAL A 144 9.58 -11.29 -2.61
N PHE A 145 9.54 -9.97 -2.80
CA PHE A 145 10.69 -9.10 -2.58
C PHE A 145 11.24 -9.23 -1.15
N ARG A 146 10.38 -9.07 -0.14
CA ARG A 146 10.80 -9.17 1.28
C ARG A 146 11.39 -10.54 1.62
N GLY A 147 10.78 -11.60 1.11
CA GLY A 147 11.28 -12.96 1.30
C GLY A 147 12.65 -13.15 0.67
N PHE A 148 12.87 -12.67 -0.56
CA PHE A 148 14.15 -12.77 -1.25
C PHE A 148 15.25 -11.95 -0.58
N MET A 149 14.94 -10.73 -0.13
CA MET A 149 15.89 -9.91 0.61
C MET A 149 16.30 -10.56 1.95
N ALA A 150 15.37 -11.20 2.65
CA ALA A 150 15.68 -11.92 3.89
C ALA A 150 16.55 -13.17 3.67
N ASP A 151 16.59 -13.73 2.46
CA ASP A 151 17.44 -14.87 2.13
C ASP A 151 18.86 -14.45 1.70
N ILE A 152 19.00 -13.28 1.06
CA ILE A 152 20.28 -12.78 0.55
C ILE A 152 21.10 -12.14 1.68
N TRP A 153 20.45 -11.32 2.51
CA TRP A 153 21.11 -10.53 3.53
C TRP A 153 21.10 -11.23 4.90
N ARG A 154 22.26 -11.31 5.54
CA ARG A 154 22.38 -11.81 6.92
C ARG A 154 21.65 -10.85 7.87
N LEU A 155 21.28 -11.32 9.04
CA LEU A 155 20.48 -10.55 10.00
C LEU A 155 21.13 -9.22 10.42
N ASP A 156 22.45 -9.22 10.60
CA ASP A 156 23.27 -8.06 10.91
C ASP A 156 23.31 -7.05 9.74
N GLN A 157 23.51 -7.54 8.52
CA GLN A 157 23.45 -6.73 7.28
C GLN A 157 22.04 -6.19 7.04
N ALA A 158 21.02 -7.02 7.21
CA ALA A 158 19.63 -6.64 7.01
C ALA A 158 19.23 -5.47 7.91
N LYS A 159 19.62 -5.46 9.20
CA LYS A 159 19.37 -4.36 10.13
C LYS A 159 19.97 -3.03 9.68
N ARG A 160 21.12 -3.09 9.02
CA ARG A 160 21.88 -1.94 8.55
C ARG A 160 21.39 -1.45 7.18
N LEU A 161 21.11 -2.37 6.26
CA LEU A 161 20.91 -2.08 4.83
C LEU A 161 19.45 -1.96 4.41
N PHE A 162 18.48 -2.58 5.11
CA PHE A 162 17.07 -2.57 4.69
C PHE A 162 16.45 -1.18 4.68
N GLY A 163 16.87 -0.28 5.57
CA GLY A 163 16.45 1.12 5.52
C GLY A 163 16.86 1.80 4.22
N PHE A 164 18.11 1.56 3.79
CA PHE A 164 18.64 2.12 2.55
C PHE A 164 18.01 1.49 1.30
N ILE A 165 17.87 0.16 1.28
CA ILE A 165 17.15 -0.54 0.19
C ILE A 165 15.71 -0.05 0.09
N GLY A 166 15.08 0.28 1.22
CA GLY A 166 13.74 0.88 1.30
C GLY A 166 13.59 2.19 0.51
N VAL A 167 14.66 3.00 0.45
CA VAL A 167 14.67 4.25 -0.35
C VAL A 167 14.40 3.96 -1.82
N GLY A 168 14.97 2.86 -2.36
CA GLY A 168 14.70 2.43 -3.74
C GLY A 168 13.20 2.23 -3.99
N GLY A 169 12.50 1.57 -3.07
CA GLY A 169 11.06 1.39 -3.16
C GLY A 169 10.27 2.71 -3.12
N THR A 170 10.66 3.61 -2.23
CA THR A 170 10.01 4.92 -2.11
C THR A 170 10.18 5.77 -3.37
N LEU A 171 11.40 5.82 -3.91
CA LEU A 171 11.69 6.49 -5.19
C LEU A 171 10.94 5.82 -6.35
N GLY A 172 10.84 4.48 -6.35
CA GLY A 172 10.05 3.74 -7.33
C GLY A 172 8.58 4.09 -7.28
N ALA A 173 7.99 4.15 -6.09
CA ALA A 173 6.59 4.54 -5.92
C ALA A 173 6.32 5.98 -6.39
N LEU A 174 7.24 6.90 -6.07
CA LEU A 174 7.16 8.29 -6.53
C LEU A 174 7.28 8.38 -8.06
N ALA A 175 8.27 7.72 -8.66
CA ALA A 175 8.48 7.69 -10.10
C ALA A 175 7.29 7.04 -10.83
N GLY A 176 6.78 5.90 -10.34
CA GLY A 176 5.64 5.22 -10.94
C GLY A 176 4.37 6.06 -10.95
N SER A 177 4.05 6.72 -9.83
CA SER A 177 2.89 7.61 -9.74
C SER A 177 3.06 8.86 -10.62
N MET A 178 4.28 9.40 -10.74
CA MET A 178 4.59 10.50 -11.65
C MET A 178 4.42 10.08 -13.12
N ILE A 179 4.93 8.91 -13.51
CA ILE A 179 4.75 8.33 -14.85
C ILE A 179 3.24 8.20 -15.18
N ALA A 180 2.45 7.62 -14.28
CA ALA A 180 1.01 7.50 -14.47
C ALA A 180 0.34 8.88 -14.64
N THR A 181 0.74 9.88 -13.84
CA THR A 181 0.20 11.25 -13.91
C THR A 181 0.50 11.92 -15.24
N LEU A 182 1.72 11.78 -15.75
CA LEU A 182 2.18 12.49 -16.95
C LEU A 182 1.78 11.76 -18.24
N LEU A 183 1.78 10.43 -18.23
CA LEU A 183 1.63 9.63 -19.44
C LEU A 183 0.24 9.02 -19.65
N ALA A 184 -0.66 9.02 -18.64
CA ALA A 184 -1.99 8.44 -18.80
C ALA A 184 -2.77 9.07 -19.95
N LYS A 185 -2.77 10.40 -20.07
CA LYS A 185 -3.49 11.12 -21.12
C LYS A 185 -2.80 11.04 -22.51
N PRO A 186 -1.49 11.33 -22.66
CA PRO A 186 -0.85 11.33 -23.99
C PRO A 186 -0.67 9.95 -24.60
N MET A 187 -0.49 8.89 -23.80
CA MET A 187 -0.30 7.53 -24.30
C MET A 187 -1.58 6.69 -24.32
N GLY A 188 -2.64 7.14 -23.62
CA GLY A 188 -3.79 6.32 -23.23
C GLY A 188 -3.45 5.46 -22.00
N SER A 189 -4.33 5.47 -21.02
CA SER A 189 -4.09 4.85 -19.71
C SER A 189 -3.86 3.34 -19.78
N THR A 190 -4.51 2.62 -20.69
CA THR A 190 -4.31 1.18 -20.89
C THR A 190 -2.86 0.86 -21.30
N ASN A 191 -2.21 1.74 -22.06
CA ASN A 191 -0.82 1.53 -22.52
C ASN A 191 0.23 1.69 -21.40
N LEU A 192 -0.13 2.23 -20.26
CA LEU A 192 0.71 2.23 -19.05
C LEU A 192 1.11 0.80 -18.63
N ILE A 193 0.35 -0.20 -19.03
CA ILE A 193 0.66 -1.63 -18.83
C ILE A 193 2.04 -1.98 -19.41
N PHE A 194 2.42 -1.46 -20.57
CA PHE A 194 3.73 -1.72 -21.18
C PHE A 194 4.89 -1.18 -20.34
N ILE A 195 4.72 0.01 -19.76
CA ILE A 195 5.74 0.58 -18.85
C ILE A 195 5.92 -0.33 -17.62
N SER A 196 4.82 -0.82 -17.08
CA SER A 196 4.86 -1.77 -15.96
C SER A 196 5.55 -3.09 -16.33
N ILE A 197 5.31 -3.61 -17.53
CA ILE A 197 5.99 -4.81 -18.06
C ILE A 197 7.50 -4.61 -18.14
N VAL A 198 7.95 -3.49 -18.69
CA VAL A 198 9.39 -3.16 -18.78
C VAL A 198 10.01 -3.09 -17.39
N LEU A 199 9.34 -2.42 -16.44
CA LEU A 199 9.79 -2.32 -15.06
C LEU A 199 9.87 -3.70 -14.37
N LEU A 200 8.91 -4.60 -14.62
CA LEU A 200 8.95 -5.97 -14.10
C LEU A 200 10.10 -6.79 -14.72
N GLU A 201 10.42 -6.63 -16.00
CA GLU A 201 11.61 -7.30 -16.60
C GLU A 201 12.91 -6.76 -16.02
N ILE A 202 13.01 -5.44 -15.74
CA ILE A 202 14.16 -4.88 -15.00
C ILE A 202 14.26 -5.51 -13.60
N ALA A 203 13.13 -5.72 -12.91
CA ALA A 203 13.09 -6.41 -11.62
C ALA A 203 13.59 -7.87 -11.75
N VAL A 204 13.16 -8.63 -12.77
CA VAL A 204 13.63 -9.98 -13.06
C VAL A 204 15.13 -10.01 -13.34
N PHE A 205 15.62 -9.06 -14.14
CA PHE A 205 17.04 -8.93 -14.44
C PHE A 205 17.85 -8.66 -13.17
N SER A 206 17.39 -7.75 -12.31
CA SER A 206 18.04 -7.43 -11.03
C SER A 206 18.13 -8.66 -10.11
N VAL A 207 17.06 -9.45 -10.03
CA VAL A 207 17.06 -10.72 -9.26
C VAL A 207 18.12 -11.69 -9.81
N ARG A 208 18.20 -11.84 -11.14
CA ARG A 208 19.21 -12.73 -11.75
C ARG A 208 20.64 -12.28 -11.44
N ARG A 209 20.89 -10.96 -11.45
CA ARG A 209 22.22 -10.40 -11.10
C ARG A 209 22.54 -10.63 -9.62
N LEU A 210 21.56 -10.43 -8.72
CA LEU A 210 21.74 -10.71 -7.30
C LEU A 210 22.05 -12.19 -7.03
N VAL A 211 21.34 -13.10 -7.69
CA VAL A 211 21.61 -14.55 -7.60
C VAL A 211 23.02 -14.89 -8.09
N ALA A 212 23.49 -14.24 -9.18
CA ALA A 212 24.83 -14.47 -9.70
C ALA A 212 25.93 -13.95 -8.76
N LEU A 213 25.69 -12.82 -8.07
CA LEU A 213 26.65 -12.23 -7.13
C LEU A 213 26.81 -13.03 -5.82
N HIS A 214 25.70 -13.62 -5.31
CA HIS A 214 25.73 -14.33 -4.02
C HIS A 214 26.00 -15.82 -4.12
N GLY A 215 26.11 -16.37 -5.34
CA GLY A 215 26.22 -17.81 -5.55
C GLY A 215 24.91 -18.56 -5.35
N ILE A 216 24.79 -19.74 -5.98
CA ILE A 216 23.54 -20.50 -6.03
C ILE A 216 23.28 -21.24 -4.73
N ASP A 217 24.33 -21.65 -4.04
CA ASP A 217 24.26 -22.51 -2.84
C ASP A 217 24.04 -21.73 -1.53
N ALA A 218 24.28 -20.42 -1.53
CA ALA A 218 24.05 -19.57 -0.37
C ALA A 218 22.55 -19.27 -0.12
N ILE A 219 21.70 -19.44 -1.14
CA ILE A 219 20.26 -19.21 -1.05
C ILE A 219 19.57 -20.54 -0.68
N ARG A 220 19.92 -21.09 0.48
CA ARG A 220 19.14 -22.18 1.05
C ARG A 220 17.79 -21.62 1.50
N PRO A 221 16.65 -22.20 1.06
CA PRO A 221 15.38 -21.83 1.64
C PRO A 221 15.49 -22.10 3.14
N ASN A 222 15.42 -21.08 3.95
CA ASN A 222 15.23 -21.27 5.38
C ASN A 222 13.85 -21.92 5.50
N GLN A 223 13.82 -23.24 5.67
CA GLN A 223 12.63 -24.10 5.62
C GLN A 223 11.49 -23.66 6.56
N ALA A 224 11.76 -22.68 7.43
CA ALA A 224 10.84 -22.20 8.44
C ALA A 224 10.13 -20.87 8.09
N SER A 225 10.56 -20.09 7.09
CA SER A 225 10.02 -18.73 6.89
C SER A 225 9.15 -18.62 5.65
N VAL A 226 7.84 -18.66 5.87
CA VAL A 226 6.86 -18.14 4.91
C VAL A 226 7.05 -16.62 4.84
N PRO A 227 7.12 -16.02 3.62
CA PRO A 227 7.28 -14.57 3.49
C PRO A 227 6.20 -13.79 4.28
N PRO A 228 6.53 -12.62 4.84
CA PRO A 228 5.55 -11.79 5.52
C PRO A 228 4.36 -11.47 4.62
N GLY A 229 3.13 -11.64 5.14
CA GLY A 229 1.89 -11.42 4.39
C GLY A 229 1.33 -12.67 3.71
N VAL A 230 2.07 -13.79 3.69
CA VAL A 230 1.58 -15.08 3.21
C VAL A 230 1.12 -15.92 4.40
N VAL A 231 -0.13 -16.38 4.39
CA VAL A 231 -0.75 -17.12 5.50
C VAL A 231 -0.98 -18.57 5.10
N ARG A 232 -0.46 -19.52 5.87
CA ARG A 232 -0.75 -20.95 5.67
C ARG A 232 -2.21 -21.25 6.06
N PRO A 233 -2.88 -22.23 5.44
CA PRO A 233 -4.25 -22.60 5.82
C PRO A 233 -4.41 -22.91 7.31
N SER A 234 -3.41 -23.60 7.90
CA SER A 234 -3.37 -23.91 9.33
C SER A 234 -3.28 -22.68 10.25
N ASP A 235 -2.69 -21.59 9.73
CA ASP A 235 -2.46 -20.38 10.51
C ASP A 235 -3.68 -19.44 10.50
N LEU A 236 -4.62 -19.63 9.55
CA LEU A 236 -5.89 -18.89 9.50
C LEU A 236 -6.73 -19.12 10.77
N TRP A 237 -7.03 -20.38 11.09
CA TRP A 237 -7.79 -20.73 12.29
C TRP A 237 -7.06 -20.37 13.57
N ARG A 238 -5.73 -20.59 13.60
CA ARG A 238 -4.93 -20.22 14.76
C ARG A 238 -4.89 -18.72 14.97
N GLY A 239 -4.74 -17.93 13.89
CA GLY A 239 -4.79 -16.46 13.94
C GLY A 239 -6.13 -15.95 14.49
N LEU A 240 -7.25 -16.48 13.98
CA LEU A 240 -8.58 -16.13 14.46
C LEU A 240 -8.75 -16.49 15.95
N LYS A 241 -8.39 -17.71 16.36
CA LYS A 241 -8.47 -18.16 17.75
C LYS A 241 -7.64 -17.27 18.68
N LEU A 242 -6.44 -16.88 18.28
CA LEU A 242 -5.57 -15.97 19.04
C LEU A 242 -6.21 -14.59 19.21
N ILE A 243 -6.82 -14.04 18.17
CA ILE A 243 -7.48 -12.73 18.23
C ILE A 243 -8.68 -12.79 19.20
N VAL A 244 -9.49 -13.84 19.11
CA VAL A 244 -10.65 -13.99 19.99
C VAL A 244 -10.23 -14.21 21.45
N SER A 245 -9.16 -14.96 21.71
CA SER A 245 -8.70 -15.29 23.06
C SER A 245 -7.99 -14.14 23.78
N GLN A 246 -7.26 -13.27 23.02
CA GLN A 246 -6.45 -12.21 23.62
C GLN A 246 -7.08 -10.83 23.44
N SER A 247 -7.44 -10.17 24.55
CA SER A 247 -8.06 -8.84 24.54
C SER A 247 -7.21 -7.81 23.76
N TYR A 248 -5.88 -7.83 23.91
CA TYR A 248 -4.99 -6.90 23.23
C TYR A 248 -5.05 -7.05 21.71
N LEU A 249 -5.04 -8.29 21.19
CA LEU A 249 -5.14 -8.56 19.76
C LEU A 249 -6.52 -8.16 19.19
N ARG A 250 -7.60 -8.29 19.97
CA ARG A 250 -8.93 -7.79 19.58
C ARG A 250 -8.90 -6.27 19.32
N TRP A 251 -8.24 -5.50 20.18
CA TRP A 251 -8.09 -4.06 19.98
C TRP A 251 -7.29 -3.71 18.73
N ILE A 252 -6.20 -4.45 18.43
CA ILE A 252 -5.43 -4.27 17.19
C ILE A 252 -6.31 -4.60 15.98
N ALA A 253 -7.04 -5.71 16.03
CA ALA A 253 -7.97 -6.12 14.97
C ALA A 253 -9.08 -5.07 14.74
N SER A 254 -9.71 -4.56 15.82
CA SER A 254 -10.71 -3.50 15.73
C SER A 254 -10.17 -2.22 15.14
N TYR A 255 -8.96 -1.82 15.53
CA TYR A 255 -8.28 -0.65 14.95
C TYR A 255 -8.05 -0.80 13.44
N THR A 256 -7.55 -1.97 13.03
CA THR A 256 -7.28 -2.26 11.61
C THR A 256 -8.56 -2.41 10.80
N PHE A 257 -9.61 -3.00 11.38
CA PHE A 257 -10.93 -3.09 10.78
C PHE A 257 -11.53 -1.71 10.49
N LEU A 258 -11.53 -0.81 11.49
CA LEU A 258 -12.03 0.56 11.34
C LEU A 258 -11.20 1.37 10.33
N TYR A 259 -9.90 1.13 10.27
CA TYR A 259 -9.03 1.71 9.24
C TYR A 259 -9.49 1.31 7.83
N GLY A 260 -9.74 0.03 7.57
CA GLY A 260 -10.28 -0.46 6.30
C GLY A 260 -11.64 0.14 6.00
N LEU A 261 -12.57 0.05 6.95
CA LEU A 261 -13.95 0.53 6.80
C LEU A 261 -14.03 2.03 6.44
N ILE A 262 -13.36 2.89 7.22
CA ILE A 262 -13.36 4.35 6.99
C ILE A 262 -12.61 4.69 5.70
N GLY A 263 -11.51 3.99 5.41
CA GLY A 263 -10.79 4.14 4.17
C GLY A 263 -11.65 3.82 2.95
N THR A 264 -12.49 2.77 3.05
CA THR A 264 -13.41 2.38 1.98
C THR A 264 -14.56 3.37 1.83
N PHE A 265 -15.07 3.94 2.92
CA PHE A 265 -16.08 5.00 2.84
C PHE A 265 -15.55 6.20 2.05
N LEU A 266 -14.32 6.62 2.35
CA LEU A 266 -13.68 7.73 1.63
C LEU A 266 -13.41 7.38 0.16
N TYR A 267 -12.98 6.14 -0.11
CA TYR A 267 -12.76 5.64 -1.47
C TYR A 267 -14.07 5.57 -2.28
N TYR A 268 -15.16 5.15 -1.64
CA TYR A 268 -16.49 5.10 -2.27
C TYR A 268 -17.03 6.51 -2.58
N GLN A 269 -16.91 7.43 -1.61
CA GLN A 269 -17.27 8.83 -1.78
C GLN A 269 -16.48 9.47 -2.95
N GLN A 270 -15.17 9.19 -3.02
CA GLN A 270 -14.34 9.62 -4.13
C GLN A 270 -14.84 9.06 -5.46
N GLY A 271 -15.14 7.76 -5.50
CA GLY A 271 -15.70 7.12 -6.70
C GLY A 271 -16.95 7.81 -7.19
N LYS A 272 -17.89 8.14 -6.29
CA LYS A 272 -19.12 8.86 -6.62
C LYS A 272 -18.86 10.25 -7.18
N LEU A 273 -18.00 11.04 -6.53
CA LEU A 273 -17.68 12.39 -7.00
C LEU A 273 -16.90 12.39 -8.32
N VAL A 274 -15.95 11.46 -8.48
CA VAL A 274 -15.19 11.31 -9.73
C VAL A 274 -16.09 10.86 -10.88
N ASP A 275 -17.02 9.94 -10.63
CA ASP A 275 -17.96 9.47 -11.65
C ASP A 275 -18.89 10.57 -12.15
N LEU A 276 -19.31 11.47 -11.25
CA LEU A 276 -20.14 12.62 -11.58
C LEU A 276 -19.38 13.74 -12.33
N THR A 277 -18.06 13.87 -12.12
CA THR A 277 -17.29 15.03 -12.61
C THR A 277 -16.32 14.71 -13.74
N ILE A 278 -15.80 13.50 -13.80
CA ILE A 278 -14.77 13.10 -14.76
C ILE A 278 -15.26 11.88 -15.54
N HIS A 279 -15.65 12.07 -16.80
CA HIS A 279 -16.18 10.99 -17.64
C HIS A 279 -15.09 10.30 -18.47
N ASP A 280 -14.02 11.01 -18.81
CA ASP A 280 -12.90 10.47 -19.57
C ASP A 280 -12.03 9.54 -18.72
N HIS A 281 -11.77 8.32 -19.22
CA HIS A 281 -11.03 7.29 -18.52
C HIS A 281 -9.55 7.66 -18.27
N ASP A 282 -8.91 8.34 -19.24
CA ASP A 282 -7.50 8.71 -19.15
C ASP A 282 -7.34 9.89 -18.18
N VAL A 283 -8.30 10.82 -18.17
CA VAL A 283 -8.35 11.92 -17.20
C VAL A 283 -8.62 11.37 -15.77
N ARG A 284 -9.48 10.35 -15.61
CA ARG A 284 -9.66 9.63 -14.33
C ARG A 284 -8.35 9.03 -13.84
N THR A 285 -7.65 8.32 -14.72
CA THR A 285 -6.37 7.70 -14.39
C THR A 285 -5.33 8.76 -14.02
N GLN A 286 -5.26 9.87 -14.75
CA GLN A 286 -4.39 10.99 -14.41
C GLN A 286 -4.73 11.61 -13.05
N TYR A 287 -6.02 11.79 -12.74
CA TYR A 287 -6.48 12.31 -11.45
C TYR A 287 -6.02 11.39 -10.29
N PHE A 288 -6.24 10.09 -10.39
CA PHE A 288 -5.74 9.14 -9.40
C PHE A 288 -4.21 9.11 -9.32
N GLY A 289 -3.52 9.28 -10.45
CA GLY A 289 -2.07 9.43 -10.51
C GLY A 289 -1.57 10.65 -9.72
N LYS A 290 -2.21 11.80 -9.88
CA LYS A 290 -1.88 13.02 -9.11
C LYS A 290 -2.04 12.82 -7.61
N ILE A 291 -3.10 12.13 -7.17
CA ILE A 291 -3.29 11.81 -5.76
C ILE A 291 -2.18 10.89 -5.26
N GLU A 292 -1.89 9.80 -5.99
CA GLU A 292 -0.81 8.88 -5.63
C GLU A 292 0.54 9.59 -5.54
N PHE A 293 0.88 10.42 -6.53
CA PHE A 293 2.11 11.20 -6.53
C PHE A 293 2.20 12.12 -5.30
N SER A 294 1.13 12.86 -5.00
CA SER A 294 1.07 13.75 -3.84
C SER A 294 1.22 13.00 -2.53
N VAL A 295 0.61 11.82 -2.41
CA VAL A 295 0.75 10.94 -1.24
C VAL A 295 2.19 10.47 -1.08
N GLN A 296 2.83 10.00 -2.15
CA GLN A 296 4.21 9.52 -2.10
C GLN A 296 5.18 10.66 -1.75
N LEU A 297 5.04 11.81 -2.41
CA LEU A 297 5.86 12.98 -2.14
C LEU A 297 5.72 13.47 -0.69
N GLY A 298 4.48 13.64 -0.22
CA GLY A 298 4.22 14.05 1.16
C GLY A 298 4.69 13.02 2.19
N THR A 299 4.55 11.72 1.89
CA THR A 299 5.05 10.65 2.75
C THR A 299 6.58 10.71 2.89
N VAL A 300 7.31 10.87 1.78
CA VAL A 300 8.77 11.00 1.79
C VAL A 300 9.20 12.19 2.65
N LEU A 301 8.60 13.36 2.42
CA LEU A 301 8.94 14.58 3.15
C LEU A 301 8.72 14.41 4.66
N ILE A 302 7.57 13.86 5.06
CA ILE A 302 7.27 13.67 6.49
C ILE A 302 8.13 12.56 7.09
N GLN A 303 8.38 11.46 6.38
CA GLN A 303 9.24 10.39 6.88
C GLN A 303 10.67 10.85 7.12
N LEU A 304 11.24 11.62 6.20
CA LEU A 304 12.59 12.14 6.35
C LEU A 304 12.74 13.19 7.47
N LEU A 305 11.74 14.06 7.61
CA LEU A 305 11.87 15.25 8.46
C LEU A 305 11.26 15.06 9.86
N LEU A 306 10.16 14.32 9.96
CA LEU A 306 9.27 14.40 11.13
C LEU A 306 8.95 13.07 11.80
N THR A 307 8.90 11.93 11.10
CA THR A 307 8.37 10.68 11.67
C THR A 307 9.08 10.26 12.96
N ALA A 308 10.41 10.21 12.95
CA ALA A 308 11.18 9.81 14.13
C ALA A 308 11.04 10.83 15.29
N ARG A 309 10.93 12.12 14.97
CA ARG A 309 10.71 13.19 15.95
C ARG A 309 9.32 13.12 16.55
N LEU A 310 8.28 12.93 15.72
CA LEU A 310 6.89 12.83 16.17
C LEU A 310 6.69 11.66 17.14
N ILE A 311 7.20 10.47 16.80
CA ILE A 311 7.09 9.29 17.67
C ILE A 311 7.89 9.49 18.96
N ARG A 312 9.05 10.13 18.89
CA ARG A 312 9.88 10.41 20.08
C ARG A 312 9.23 11.43 21.02
N TRP A 313 8.66 12.51 20.47
CA TRP A 313 8.08 13.59 21.28
C TRP A 313 6.71 13.24 21.84
N PHE A 314 5.85 12.62 21.05
CA PHE A 314 4.44 12.39 21.40
C PHE A 314 4.10 10.93 21.72
N GLY A 315 5.02 10.01 21.45
CA GLY A 315 4.87 8.60 21.75
C GLY A 315 3.93 7.84 20.76
N ILE A 316 3.83 6.51 20.98
CA ILE A 316 3.07 5.60 20.12
C ILE A 316 1.58 5.92 20.14
N THR A 317 1.01 6.31 21.30
CA THR A 317 -0.41 6.62 21.42
C THR A 317 -0.82 7.79 20.51
N PHE A 318 -0.02 8.86 20.46
CA PHE A 318 -0.26 9.97 19.55
C PHE A 318 -0.21 9.51 18.08
N ALA A 319 0.78 8.71 17.71
CA ALA A 319 0.91 8.19 16.36
C ALA A 319 -0.28 7.30 15.94
N LEU A 320 -0.88 6.55 16.87
CA LEU A 320 -2.10 5.77 16.63
C LEU A 320 -3.35 6.64 16.50
N ILE A 321 -3.43 7.75 17.24
CA ILE A 321 -4.59 8.66 17.22
C ILE A 321 -4.53 9.63 16.04
N SER A 322 -3.34 9.99 15.55
CA SER A 322 -3.16 11.01 14.52
C SER A 322 -3.98 10.75 13.26
N GLN A 323 -3.96 9.53 12.75
CA GLN A 323 -4.72 9.18 11.55
C GLN A 323 -6.24 9.21 11.76
N PRO A 324 -6.83 8.59 12.81
CA PRO A 324 -8.25 8.74 13.13
C PRO A 324 -8.68 10.19 13.37
N ALA A 325 -7.86 11.01 14.03
CA ALA A 325 -8.17 12.42 14.25
C ALA A 325 -8.22 13.21 12.93
N ILE A 326 -7.26 12.96 12.02
CA ILE A 326 -7.30 13.53 10.67
C ILE A 326 -8.55 13.03 9.92
N ALA A 327 -8.99 11.78 10.13
CA ALA A 327 -10.24 11.28 9.55
C ALA A 327 -11.45 12.07 10.06
N VAL A 328 -11.59 12.26 11.37
CA VAL A 328 -12.70 13.05 11.95
C VAL A 328 -12.72 14.46 11.36
N LEU A 329 -11.59 15.17 11.40
CA LEU A 329 -11.48 16.53 10.85
C LEU A 329 -11.75 16.54 9.34
N GLY A 330 -11.21 15.58 8.60
CA GLY A 330 -11.41 15.45 7.16
C GLY A 330 -12.87 15.23 6.79
N TRP A 331 -13.59 14.36 7.51
CA TRP A 331 -15.01 14.14 7.29
C TRP A 331 -15.86 15.37 7.66
N ILE A 332 -15.51 16.13 8.70
CA ILE A 332 -16.17 17.41 9.04
C ILE A 332 -15.97 18.40 7.88
N VAL A 333 -14.73 18.62 7.45
CA VAL A 333 -14.43 19.57 6.36
C VAL A 333 -15.10 19.16 5.06
N LEU A 334 -15.10 17.86 4.72
CA LEU A 334 -15.78 17.34 3.54
C LEU A 334 -17.31 17.54 3.62
N SER A 335 -17.92 17.26 4.78
CA SER A 335 -19.36 17.48 4.98
C SER A 335 -19.74 18.94 4.81
N LEU A 336 -18.94 19.87 5.37
CA LEU A 336 -19.16 21.30 5.20
C LEU A 336 -18.97 21.77 3.75
N ALA A 337 -17.94 21.24 3.06
CA ALA A 337 -17.72 21.55 1.64
C ALA A 337 -18.88 21.09 0.77
N MET A 338 -19.43 19.90 1.03
CA MET A 338 -20.60 19.37 0.31
C MET A 338 -21.88 20.17 0.60
N LEU A 339 -22.08 20.62 1.85
CA LEU A 339 -23.17 21.55 2.18
C LEU A 339 -23.04 22.87 1.44
N TYR A 340 -21.84 23.43 1.39
CA TYR A 340 -21.56 24.68 0.68
C TYR A 340 -21.79 24.52 -0.83
N GLY A 341 -21.35 23.40 -1.43
CA GLY A 341 -21.60 23.10 -2.85
C GLY A 341 -23.10 22.99 -3.18
N THR A 342 -23.87 22.29 -2.31
CA THR A 342 -25.34 22.24 -2.46
C THR A 342 -25.98 23.60 -2.32
N TRP A 343 -25.55 24.42 -1.39
CA TRP A 343 -26.04 25.79 -1.20
C TRP A 343 -25.76 26.67 -2.44
N LEU A 344 -24.52 26.60 -2.99
CA LEU A 344 -24.18 27.32 -4.23
C LEU A 344 -25.07 26.89 -5.41
N GLY A 345 -25.29 25.60 -5.58
CA GLY A 345 -26.17 25.07 -6.63
C GLY A 345 -27.60 25.57 -6.52
N THR A 346 -28.17 25.67 -5.30
CA THR A 346 -29.52 26.19 -5.08
C THR A 346 -29.64 27.68 -5.38
N HIS A 347 -28.53 28.43 -5.35
CA HIS A 347 -28.49 29.86 -5.67
C HIS A 347 -28.05 30.16 -7.13
N GLY A 348 -27.96 29.13 -7.98
CA GLY A 348 -27.59 29.25 -9.39
C GLY A 348 -26.13 29.64 -9.63
N LEU A 349 -25.27 29.52 -8.62
CA LEU A 349 -23.85 29.80 -8.70
C LEU A 349 -23.09 28.54 -9.13
N THR A 350 -22.65 28.47 -10.37
CA THR A 350 -21.78 27.37 -10.84
C THR A 350 -20.33 27.67 -10.48
N VAL A 351 -19.76 26.91 -9.57
CA VAL A 351 -18.32 26.93 -9.31
C VAL A 351 -17.63 26.13 -10.43
N GLY A 352 -16.61 26.76 -11.04
CA GLY A 352 -15.94 26.26 -12.24
C GLY A 352 -15.46 24.82 -12.18
N GLN A 353 -14.94 24.33 -13.27
CA GLN A 353 -14.65 22.95 -13.74
C GLN A 353 -14.18 21.84 -12.75
N LEU A 354 -13.85 22.15 -11.49
CA LEU A 354 -13.61 21.20 -10.41
C LEU A 354 -14.55 21.55 -9.25
N ALA A 355 -15.54 20.69 -9.01
CA ALA A 355 -16.37 20.81 -7.83
C ALA A 355 -15.48 20.94 -6.59
N PRO A 356 -15.65 21.97 -5.74
CA PRO A 356 -14.79 22.19 -4.57
C PRO A 356 -14.75 20.97 -3.65
N GLU A 357 -15.82 20.17 -3.62
CA GLU A 357 -15.92 18.93 -2.88
C GLU A 357 -14.88 17.90 -3.33
N LEU A 358 -14.61 17.79 -4.64
CA LEU A 358 -13.62 16.85 -5.17
C LEU A 358 -12.19 17.25 -4.77
N ALA A 359 -11.88 18.55 -4.75
CA ALA A 359 -10.59 19.06 -4.30
C ALA A 359 -10.40 18.85 -2.79
N VAL A 360 -11.41 19.12 -1.98
CA VAL A 360 -11.40 18.88 -0.53
C VAL A 360 -11.23 17.38 -0.25
N LEU A 361 -12.00 16.52 -0.92
CA LEU A 361 -11.90 15.08 -0.79
C LEU A 361 -10.49 14.57 -1.13
N ALA A 362 -9.91 15.04 -2.24
CA ALA A 362 -8.54 14.70 -2.62
C ALA A 362 -7.54 15.12 -1.53
N GLY A 363 -7.67 16.33 -0.98
CA GLY A 363 -6.85 16.82 0.12
C GLY A 363 -6.96 15.95 1.39
N VAL A 364 -8.18 15.61 1.80
CA VAL A 364 -8.45 14.73 2.95
C VAL A 364 -7.82 13.35 2.72
N GLN A 365 -7.98 12.78 1.53
CA GLN A 365 -7.43 11.47 1.19
C GLN A 365 -5.90 11.47 1.19
N ILE A 366 -5.28 12.52 0.63
CA ILE A 366 -3.82 12.69 0.63
C ILE A 366 -3.31 12.75 2.08
N LEU A 367 -3.90 13.59 2.92
CA LEU A 367 -3.48 13.74 4.32
C LEU A 367 -3.66 12.45 5.13
N LEU A 368 -4.78 11.74 4.97
CA LEU A 368 -5.01 10.46 5.64
C LEU A 368 -4.00 9.40 5.23
N ARG A 369 -3.67 9.33 3.95
CA ARG A 369 -2.71 8.35 3.44
C ARG A 369 -1.28 8.70 3.83
N ILE A 370 -0.90 9.97 3.81
CA ILE A 370 0.40 10.44 4.34
C ILE A 370 0.51 10.08 5.81
N SER A 371 -0.49 10.39 6.62
CA SER A 371 -0.51 10.05 8.06
C SER A 371 -0.42 8.54 8.28
N ASN A 372 -1.09 7.73 7.44
CA ASN A 372 -0.97 6.27 7.52
C ASN A 372 0.48 5.82 7.35
N PHE A 373 1.13 6.22 6.27
CA PHE A 373 2.49 5.75 5.96
C PHE A 373 3.56 6.37 6.85
N ALA A 374 3.38 7.65 7.24
CA ALA A 374 4.38 8.37 8.01
C ALA A 374 4.30 8.09 9.52
N THR A 375 3.11 7.87 10.08
CA THR A 375 2.93 7.75 11.54
C THR A 375 2.21 6.48 11.97
N ALA A 376 1.03 6.20 11.41
CA ALA A 376 0.17 5.13 11.91
C ALA A 376 0.73 3.73 11.62
N GLN A 377 1.32 3.49 10.45
CA GLN A 377 1.91 2.21 10.09
C GLN A 377 3.11 1.85 10.96
N PRO A 378 4.12 2.73 11.18
CA PRO A 378 5.20 2.47 12.14
C PRO A 378 4.67 2.22 13.56
N ALA A 379 3.65 2.96 14.00
CA ALA A 379 3.04 2.75 15.31
C ALA A 379 2.34 1.39 15.41
N ARG A 380 1.62 0.96 14.38
CA ARG A 380 1.02 -0.40 14.33
C ARG A 380 2.07 -1.50 14.39
N GLU A 381 3.22 -1.32 13.73
CA GLU A 381 4.34 -2.26 13.83
C GLU A 381 4.85 -2.36 15.27
N ALA A 382 4.96 -1.22 15.96
CA ALA A 382 5.40 -1.17 17.35
C ALA A 382 4.41 -1.84 18.33
N LEU A 383 3.12 -1.96 18.01
CA LEU A 383 2.15 -2.69 18.85
C LEU A 383 2.52 -4.17 19.06
N TYR A 384 3.19 -4.76 18.10
CA TYR A 384 3.58 -6.17 18.17
C TYR A 384 4.91 -6.41 18.89
N THR A 385 5.58 -5.38 19.41
CA THR A 385 6.84 -5.54 20.16
C THR A 385 6.62 -6.16 21.55
N VAL A 386 5.44 -5.96 22.12
CA VAL A 386 5.04 -6.49 23.43
C VAL A 386 4.34 -7.86 23.35
N VAL A 387 4.23 -8.43 22.13
CA VAL A 387 3.58 -9.69 21.87
C VAL A 387 4.63 -10.78 21.65
N GLU A 388 4.41 -11.95 22.20
CA GLU A 388 5.26 -13.12 22.03
C GLU A 388 5.51 -13.45 20.54
N ARG A 389 6.72 -13.86 20.20
CA ARG A 389 7.18 -14.00 18.81
C ARG A 389 6.26 -14.87 17.94
N GLU A 390 5.82 -16.02 18.46
CA GLU A 390 4.95 -16.93 17.70
C GLU A 390 3.56 -16.33 17.46
N VAL A 391 2.96 -15.75 18.52
CA VAL A 391 1.67 -15.07 18.48
C VAL A 391 1.72 -13.89 17.52
N LYS A 392 2.79 -13.09 17.56
CA LYS A 392 3.03 -11.95 16.67
C LYS A 392 2.92 -12.34 15.21
N TYR A 393 3.68 -13.34 14.75
CA TYR A 393 3.69 -13.68 13.32
C TYR A 393 2.35 -14.21 12.82
N LYS A 394 1.68 -15.05 13.61
CA LYS A 394 0.38 -15.63 13.23
C LYS A 394 -0.76 -14.59 13.25
N SER A 395 -0.86 -13.81 14.33
CA SER A 395 -1.92 -12.80 14.47
C SER A 395 -1.72 -11.62 13.50
N LYS A 396 -0.49 -11.14 13.32
CA LYS A 396 -0.20 -10.01 12.44
C LYS A 396 -0.57 -10.30 11.00
N SER A 397 -0.09 -11.44 10.45
CA SER A 397 -0.42 -11.81 9.06
C SER A 397 -1.92 -11.93 8.84
N PHE A 398 -2.66 -12.47 9.82
CA PHE A 398 -4.11 -12.57 9.75
C PHE A 398 -4.79 -11.18 9.80
N ILE A 399 -4.37 -10.32 10.73
CA ILE A 399 -4.94 -8.98 10.89
C ILE A 399 -4.68 -8.12 9.66
N ASP A 400 -3.45 -8.06 9.19
CA ASP A 400 -3.04 -7.20 8.07
C ASP A 400 -3.61 -7.67 6.71
N THR A 401 -3.96 -8.95 6.57
CA THR A 401 -4.48 -9.49 5.32
C THR A 401 -6.01 -9.63 5.36
N PHE A 402 -6.55 -10.36 6.34
CA PHE A 402 -7.97 -10.71 6.35
C PHE A 402 -8.84 -9.67 7.07
N VAL A 403 -8.44 -9.22 8.26
CA VAL A 403 -9.24 -8.24 9.02
C VAL A 403 -9.31 -6.91 8.27
N TYR A 404 -8.20 -6.47 7.68
CA TYR A 404 -8.17 -5.27 6.85
C TYR A 404 -9.11 -5.40 5.64
N ARG A 405 -9.02 -6.51 4.88
CA ARG A 405 -9.89 -6.75 3.72
C ARG A 405 -11.35 -6.97 4.07
N LEU A 406 -11.62 -7.53 5.23
CA LEU A 406 -12.98 -7.62 5.76
C LEU A 406 -13.54 -6.23 6.06
N GLY A 407 -12.72 -5.32 6.60
CA GLY A 407 -13.08 -3.92 6.79
C GLY A 407 -13.40 -3.21 5.47
N ASP A 408 -12.56 -3.42 4.42
CA ASP A 408 -12.83 -2.90 3.08
C ASP A 408 -14.16 -3.44 2.52
N CYS A 409 -14.38 -4.74 2.57
CA CYS A 409 -15.56 -5.40 2.02
C CYS A 409 -16.84 -4.95 2.75
N LEU A 410 -16.86 -5.06 4.08
CA LEU A 410 -18.03 -4.65 4.88
C LEU A 410 -18.25 -3.14 4.81
N GLY A 411 -17.19 -2.34 4.71
CA GLY A 411 -17.28 -0.90 4.48
C GLY A 411 -17.99 -0.57 3.17
N ALA A 412 -17.66 -1.27 2.08
CA ALA A 412 -18.32 -1.05 0.80
C ALA A 412 -19.81 -1.43 0.82
N TRP A 413 -20.16 -2.57 1.42
CA TRP A 413 -21.57 -2.98 1.58
C TRP A 413 -22.33 -2.06 2.53
N ALA A 414 -21.71 -1.63 3.65
CA ALA A 414 -22.31 -0.68 4.57
C ALA A 414 -22.58 0.67 3.91
N PHE A 415 -21.64 1.19 3.12
CA PHE A 415 -21.83 2.43 2.38
C PHE A 415 -23.02 2.33 1.41
N LEU A 416 -23.07 1.26 0.60
CA LEU A 416 -24.17 1.04 -0.33
C LEU A 416 -25.52 0.88 0.40
N GLY A 417 -25.56 0.13 1.52
CA GLY A 417 -26.74 -0.03 2.34
C GLY A 417 -27.24 1.28 2.96
N ILE A 418 -26.32 2.12 3.48
CA ILE A 418 -26.66 3.45 3.99
C ILE A 418 -27.16 4.33 2.85
N GLN A 419 -26.51 4.29 1.69
CA GLN A 419 -26.92 5.08 0.51
C GLN A 419 -28.34 4.71 0.02
N ALA A 420 -28.73 3.45 0.13
CA ALA A 420 -30.09 3.00 -0.23
C ALA A 420 -31.18 3.63 0.67
N VAL A 421 -30.83 3.97 1.92
CA VAL A 421 -31.75 4.57 2.90
C VAL A 421 -31.62 6.10 2.89
N VAL A 422 -30.39 6.60 2.80
CA VAL A 422 -30.04 8.01 2.94
C VAL A 422 -29.52 8.55 1.62
N ALA A 423 -30.28 8.74 0.60
CA ALA A 423 -29.83 9.08 -0.76
C ALA A 423 -28.79 10.22 -0.91
N SER A 424 -28.48 10.95 0.17
CA SER A 424 -27.55 12.10 0.19
C SER A 424 -26.13 11.71 0.56
N LEU A 425 -25.17 11.97 -0.33
CA LEU A 425 -23.72 11.78 -0.05
C LEU A 425 -23.24 12.68 1.10
N THR A 426 -23.81 13.86 1.24
CA THR A 426 -23.53 14.79 2.37
C THR A 426 -23.94 14.18 3.70
N ALA A 427 -25.13 13.59 3.78
CA ALA A 427 -25.59 12.94 5.00
C ALA A 427 -24.74 11.70 5.36
N ILE A 428 -24.27 10.93 4.36
CA ILE A 428 -23.33 9.82 4.60
C ILE A 428 -22.01 10.34 5.16
N ALA A 429 -21.51 11.49 4.66
CA ALA A 429 -20.30 12.11 5.19
C ALA A 429 -20.46 12.48 6.67
N PHE A 430 -21.61 13.06 7.07
CA PHE A 430 -21.91 13.33 8.48
C PHE A 430 -22.00 12.06 9.33
N LEU A 431 -22.65 11.00 8.83
CA LEU A 431 -22.78 9.72 9.53
C LEU A 431 -21.43 9.01 9.75
N THR A 432 -20.42 9.32 8.93
CA THR A 432 -19.08 8.75 9.07
C THR A 432 -18.28 9.40 10.22
N ILE A 433 -18.62 10.64 10.63
CA ILE A 433 -17.92 11.35 11.70
C ILE A 433 -17.93 10.57 13.02
N PRO A 434 -19.08 10.11 13.57
CA PRO A 434 -19.10 9.33 14.80
C PRO A 434 -18.34 8.00 14.67
N ILE A 435 -18.37 7.35 13.51
CA ILE A 435 -17.60 6.11 13.26
C ILE A 435 -16.10 6.39 13.34
N ALA A 436 -15.63 7.50 12.74
CA ALA A 436 -14.25 7.95 12.87
C ALA A 436 -13.90 8.34 14.33
N GLY A 437 -14.86 8.90 15.09
CA GLY A 437 -14.72 9.16 16.52
C GLY A 437 -14.50 7.87 17.32
N ILE A 438 -15.24 6.81 17.02
CA ILE A 438 -15.03 5.48 17.64
C ILE A 438 -13.59 4.99 17.34
N TRP A 439 -13.10 5.20 16.14
CA TRP A 439 -11.72 4.81 15.79
C TRP A 439 -10.66 5.58 16.60
N VAL A 440 -10.89 6.87 16.91
CA VAL A 440 -10.04 7.64 17.84
C VAL A 440 -10.02 7.00 19.22
N LEU A 441 -11.19 6.61 19.76
CA LEU A 441 -11.33 5.97 21.07
C LEU A 441 -10.61 4.62 21.11
N VAL A 442 -10.75 3.81 20.06
CA VAL A 442 -10.04 2.53 19.91
C VAL A 442 -8.53 2.76 19.88
N GLY A 443 -8.06 3.73 19.11
CA GLY A 443 -6.63 4.09 19.04
C GLY A 443 -6.06 4.54 20.40
N ARG A 444 -6.83 5.36 21.14
CA ARG A 444 -6.45 5.81 22.49
C ARG A 444 -6.36 4.64 23.47
N THR A 445 -7.36 3.78 23.48
CA THR A 445 -7.41 2.59 24.35
C THR A 445 -6.26 1.63 24.05
N LEU A 446 -6.00 1.40 22.77
CA LEU A 446 -4.92 0.54 22.31
C LEU A 446 -3.54 1.09 22.71
N GLY A 447 -3.31 2.39 22.53
CA GLY A 447 -2.08 3.04 22.97
C GLY A 447 -1.85 2.98 24.49
N ARG A 448 -2.92 3.11 25.30
CA ARG A 448 -2.84 2.93 26.75
C ARG A 448 -2.47 1.49 27.12
N LYS A 449 -3.14 0.49 26.57
CA LYS A 449 -2.84 -0.92 26.82
C LYS A 449 -1.42 -1.31 26.41
N GLN A 450 -0.91 -0.75 25.33
CA GLN A 450 0.47 -0.98 24.89
C GLN A 450 1.47 -0.44 25.91
N ARG A 451 1.23 0.74 26.49
CA ARG A 451 2.08 1.30 27.56
C ARG A 451 2.04 0.42 28.81
N GLU A 452 0.86 0.04 29.28
CA GLU A 452 0.69 -0.84 30.45
C GLU A 452 1.50 -2.14 30.32
N LEU A 453 1.44 -2.78 29.13
CA LEU A 453 2.22 -3.99 28.84
C LEU A 453 3.73 -3.75 28.78
N THR A 454 4.15 -2.60 28.25
CA THR A 454 5.57 -2.24 28.17
C THR A 454 6.16 -1.98 29.55
N ASP A 455 5.42 -1.24 30.39
CA ASP A 455 5.85 -0.89 31.75
C ASP A 455 5.87 -2.14 32.67
N GLY A 456 4.88 -3.02 32.52
CA GLY A 456 4.84 -4.31 33.21
C GLY A 456 6.02 -5.23 32.84
N ALA A 457 6.39 -5.29 31.56
CA ALA A 457 7.54 -6.05 31.08
C ALA A 457 8.88 -5.48 31.63
N ARG A 458 9.01 -4.16 31.75
CA ARG A 458 10.20 -3.51 32.32
C ARG A 458 10.32 -3.68 33.84
N ALA A 459 9.20 -3.85 34.56
CA ALA A 459 9.20 -4.07 36.00
C ALA A 459 9.62 -5.50 36.39
N ILE A 460 9.62 -6.44 35.43
CA ILE A 460 9.98 -7.84 35.63
C ILE A 460 11.41 -8.14 35.15
N SER A 461 11.99 -7.28 34.27
CA SER A 461 13.37 -7.39 33.76
C SER A 461 14.36 -6.67 34.68
#